data_f0e5e77153f86fe5ba6e1e0520ce25e5
#
_entry.id   f0e5e77153f86fe5ba6e1e0520ce25e5
#
_cell.length_a   1.000
_cell.length_b   1.000
_cell.length_c   1.000
_cell.angle_alpha   90.00
_cell.angle_beta   90.00
_cell.angle_gamma   90.00
#
_symmetry.space_group_name_H-M   'P 1'
#
loop_
_entity.id
_entity.type
_entity.pdbx_description
1 polymer ?
#
loop_
_entity_poly.entity_id
_entity_poly.type
_entity_poly.pdbx_seq_one_letter_code
_entity_poly.pdbx_strand_id
1 'polypeptide(L)'
;MAKSSVEAYGAQSKVTALAMDPNDLELVVDPSHPLYDRRVHQEPNPKTVLNYRAIGVRKPVLFYKDPETGKNLVIDGRTRVINARELNRQLIAAGEPPITIPAIPQKVINDGGKSFSAVMVSTNEIRKEDSPINRAEKMARMLDVGHTEETVATMFGVEVPTVRQQLKLLDCTAAVRDALEADQITVSNALKLAKLTPDQQRQKVLAVIAAADGKEGHAKSRAQKAALTGDAAPRMRTRKQIAAELEKATGERADVLRWVLGIDAAAPATEPADPRQMSIDGAA
;
A
#
# COMPACT_ATOMS: atom_id res chain seq x y z
N MET A 1 -3.83 11.26 51.78
CA MET A 1 -4.01 12.28 50.72
C MET A 1 -4.02 11.58 49.36
N ALA A 2 -4.93 11.89 48.49
CA ALA A 2 -4.94 11.32 47.13
C ALA A 2 -3.71 11.85 46.37
N LYS A 3 -2.95 10.96 45.72
CA LYS A 3 -1.81 11.33 44.88
C LYS A 3 -2.31 12.18 43.73
N SER A 4 -1.53 13.19 43.33
CA SER A 4 -1.83 13.93 42.10
C SER A 4 -1.76 12.99 40.88
N SER A 5 -2.45 13.31 39.80
CA SER A 5 -2.40 12.45 38.58
C SER A 5 -0.98 12.31 38.02
N VAL A 6 -0.12 13.30 38.22
CA VAL A 6 1.29 13.26 37.82
C VAL A 6 2.06 12.22 38.64
N GLU A 7 1.89 12.24 39.97
CA GLU A 7 2.54 11.30 40.90
C GLU A 7 2.01 9.87 40.71
N ALA A 8 0.69 9.72 40.47
CA ALA A 8 0.07 8.42 40.24
C ALA A 8 0.65 7.66 39.04
N TYR A 9 1.07 8.38 38.01
CA TYR A 9 1.68 7.82 36.80
C TYR A 9 3.21 7.92 36.76
N GLY A 10 3.86 8.39 37.84
CA GLY A 10 5.31 8.57 37.86
C GLY A 10 5.83 9.62 36.88
N ALA A 11 4.97 10.53 36.46
CA ALA A 11 5.34 11.57 35.48
C ALA A 11 6.04 12.74 36.21
N GLN A 12 6.96 13.40 35.49
CA GLN A 12 7.65 14.60 36.01
C GLN A 12 6.85 15.89 35.77
N SER A 13 6.03 15.93 34.76
CA SER A 13 5.21 17.10 34.38
C SER A 13 3.97 16.70 33.61
N LYS A 14 3.02 17.62 33.47
CA LYS A 14 1.79 17.45 32.73
C LYS A 14 1.85 18.25 31.41
N VAL A 15 1.66 17.56 30.29
CA VAL A 15 1.45 18.20 28.98
C VAL A 15 -0.05 18.28 28.74
N THR A 16 -0.57 19.48 28.55
CA THR A 16 -2.01 19.70 28.31
C THR A 16 -2.30 19.71 26.81
N ALA A 17 -3.08 18.76 26.35
CA ALA A 17 -3.68 18.82 25.02
C ALA A 17 -5.04 19.53 25.13
N LEU A 18 -5.28 20.47 24.21
CA LEU A 18 -6.55 21.19 24.06
C LEU A 18 -7.44 20.40 23.08
N ALA A 19 -8.74 20.39 23.34
CA ALA A 19 -9.71 19.92 22.36
C ALA A 19 -10.11 21.12 21.48
N MET A 20 -9.69 21.09 20.21
CA MET A 20 -9.88 22.24 19.30
C MET A 20 -10.75 21.85 18.09
N ASP A 21 -11.55 22.81 17.60
CA ASP A 21 -12.16 22.66 16.28
C ASP A 21 -11.05 22.62 15.22
N PRO A 22 -11.06 21.66 14.28
CA PRO A 22 -10.08 21.63 13.19
C PRO A 22 -10.05 22.91 12.35
N ASN A 23 -11.13 23.70 12.34
CA ASN A 23 -11.20 24.97 11.60
C ASN A 23 -10.44 26.10 12.30
N ASP A 24 -10.23 26.02 13.62
CA ASP A 24 -9.45 26.99 14.40
C ASP A 24 -7.93 26.80 14.25
N LEU A 25 -7.49 25.77 13.52
CA LEU A 25 -6.10 25.42 13.27
C LEU A 25 -5.73 25.80 11.84
N GLU A 26 -5.01 26.90 11.66
CA GLU A 26 -4.65 27.41 10.34
C GLU A 26 -3.55 26.59 9.66
N LEU A 27 -3.78 26.21 8.42
CA LEU A 27 -2.78 25.52 7.58
C LEU A 27 -2.04 26.55 6.74
N VAL A 28 -0.71 26.55 6.81
CA VAL A 28 0.13 27.47 6.05
C VAL A 28 0.16 27.05 4.59
N VAL A 29 -0.39 27.85 3.71
CA VAL A 29 -0.47 27.63 2.25
C VAL A 29 0.54 28.46 1.45
N ASP A 30 1.16 29.46 2.07
CA ASP A 30 2.18 30.29 1.42
C ASP A 30 3.51 29.53 1.29
N PRO A 31 4.01 29.28 0.06
CA PRO A 31 5.26 28.56 -0.17
C PRO A 31 6.51 29.25 0.40
N SER A 32 6.46 30.55 0.65
CA SER A 32 7.57 31.33 1.23
C SER A 32 7.68 31.17 2.74
N HIS A 33 6.64 30.71 3.39
CA HIS A 33 6.58 30.58 4.85
C HIS A 33 7.39 29.37 5.35
N PRO A 34 8.18 29.47 6.43
CA PRO A 34 9.02 28.36 6.95
C PRO A 34 8.26 27.09 7.32
N LEU A 35 6.96 27.19 7.61
CA LEU A 35 6.09 26.05 7.93
C LEU A 35 5.30 25.54 6.73
N TYR A 36 5.60 26.00 5.53
CA TYR A 36 4.93 25.47 4.35
C TYR A 36 5.30 24.00 4.09
N ASP A 37 4.31 23.24 3.69
CA ASP A 37 4.46 21.85 3.26
C ASP A 37 3.42 21.55 2.18
N ARG A 38 3.86 21.04 1.03
CA ARG A 38 2.96 20.74 -0.12
C ARG A 38 1.78 19.83 0.22
N ARG A 39 1.87 19.06 1.32
CA ARG A 39 0.77 18.22 1.81
C ARG A 39 -0.47 19.00 2.24
N VAL A 40 -0.37 20.32 2.41
CA VAL A 40 -1.54 21.19 2.69
C VAL A 40 -2.55 21.15 1.53
N HIS A 41 -2.10 20.85 0.31
CA HIS A 41 -2.94 20.75 -0.89
C HIS A 41 -3.44 19.33 -1.18
N GLN A 42 -3.17 18.37 -0.29
CA GLN A 42 -3.66 17.02 -0.47
C GLN A 42 -5.17 16.94 -0.21
N GLU A 43 -5.85 16.18 -1.07
CA GLU A 43 -7.24 15.84 -0.85
C GLU A 43 -7.40 14.97 0.42
N PRO A 44 -8.53 15.10 1.13
CA PRO A 44 -8.85 14.24 2.26
C PRO A 44 -8.83 12.77 1.86
N ASN A 45 -8.21 11.94 2.69
CA ASN A 45 -8.17 10.49 2.45
C ASN A 45 -9.43 9.83 3.03
N PRO A 46 -10.31 9.23 2.20
CA PRO A 46 -11.57 8.65 2.68
C PRO A 46 -11.41 7.57 3.76
N LYS A 47 -10.34 6.77 3.67
CA LYS A 47 -10.04 5.73 4.67
C LYS A 47 -9.63 6.33 6.01
N THR A 48 -8.89 7.42 5.99
CA THR A 48 -8.50 8.16 7.20
C THR A 48 -9.72 8.84 7.83
N VAL A 49 -10.60 9.43 7.02
CA VAL A 49 -11.86 10.03 7.48
C VAL A 49 -12.73 8.97 8.15
N LEU A 50 -12.88 7.78 7.53
CA LEU A 50 -13.63 6.66 8.10
C LEU A 50 -13.02 6.17 9.43
N ASN A 51 -11.70 6.09 9.50
CA ASN A 51 -10.98 5.75 10.73
C ASN A 51 -11.25 6.78 11.84
N TYR A 52 -11.21 8.07 11.52
CA TYR A 52 -11.50 9.12 12.50
C TYR A 52 -12.96 9.10 12.97
N ARG A 53 -13.90 8.74 12.10
CA ARG A 53 -15.29 8.53 12.49
C ARG A 53 -15.43 7.39 13.51
N ALA A 54 -14.65 6.30 13.35
CA ALA A 54 -14.72 5.12 14.19
C ALA A 54 -14.05 5.32 15.57
N ILE A 55 -12.87 5.95 15.62
CA ILE A 55 -12.07 6.03 16.86
C ILE A 55 -11.64 7.45 17.27
N GLY A 56 -12.00 8.46 16.50
CA GLY A 56 -11.54 9.84 16.71
C GLY A 56 -10.08 10.06 16.31
N VAL A 57 -9.64 11.30 16.40
CA VAL A 57 -8.23 11.67 16.18
C VAL A 57 -7.44 11.46 17.46
N ARG A 58 -6.58 10.42 17.51
CA ARG A 58 -5.86 10.02 18.72
C ARG A 58 -4.52 10.73 18.93
N LYS A 59 -3.85 11.12 17.86
CA LYS A 59 -2.56 11.81 17.92
C LYS A 59 -2.78 13.32 17.91
N PRO A 60 -2.20 14.09 18.84
CA PRO A 60 -2.39 15.53 18.88
C PRO A 60 -1.70 16.22 17.69
N VAL A 61 -2.28 17.33 17.26
CA VAL A 61 -1.69 18.29 16.33
C VAL A 61 -0.76 19.22 17.13
N LEU A 62 0.39 19.57 16.57
CA LEU A 62 1.27 20.59 17.15
C LEU A 62 1.01 21.92 16.44
N PHE A 63 0.77 22.97 17.21
CA PHE A 63 0.53 24.30 16.70
C PHE A 63 1.18 25.36 17.57
N TYR A 64 1.35 26.54 17.05
CA TYR A 64 1.68 27.72 17.88
C TYR A 64 0.73 28.86 17.54
N LYS A 65 0.54 29.74 18.50
CA LYS A 65 -0.21 30.97 18.30
C LYS A 65 0.74 32.03 17.77
N ASP A 66 0.51 32.44 16.51
CA ASP A 66 1.31 33.48 15.89
C ASP A 66 1.04 34.82 16.59
N PRO A 67 2.06 35.49 17.13
CA PRO A 67 1.90 36.75 17.86
C PRO A 67 1.47 37.92 16.99
N GLU A 68 1.77 37.85 15.68
CA GLU A 68 1.45 38.94 14.75
C GLU A 68 0.00 38.86 14.26
N THR A 69 -0.44 37.67 13.86
CA THR A 69 -1.77 37.47 13.29
C THR A 69 -2.80 36.94 14.28
N GLY A 70 -2.36 36.48 15.45
CA GLY A 70 -3.20 35.79 16.44
C GLY A 70 -3.75 34.44 16.02
N LYS A 71 -3.36 33.93 14.86
CA LYS A 71 -3.80 32.63 14.32
C LYS A 71 -3.07 31.46 14.95
N ASN A 72 -3.73 30.31 15.01
CA ASN A 72 -3.13 29.06 15.49
C ASN A 72 -2.51 28.31 14.30
N LEU A 73 -1.23 28.54 14.02
CA LEU A 73 -0.54 27.95 12.87
C LEU A 73 -0.07 26.52 13.17
N VAL A 74 -0.39 25.58 12.28
CA VAL A 74 -0.05 24.17 12.43
C VAL A 74 1.42 23.93 12.09
N ILE A 75 2.17 23.36 13.06
CA ILE A 75 3.56 22.92 12.89
C ILE A 75 3.60 21.47 12.37
N ASP A 76 2.87 20.55 13.04
CA ASP A 76 2.74 19.14 12.61
C ASP A 76 1.27 18.69 12.73
N GLY A 77 0.87 17.82 11.80
CA GLY A 77 -0.46 17.23 11.79
C GLY A 77 -1.42 17.79 10.74
N ARG A 78 -0.91 18.44 9.70
CA ARG A 78 -1.71 19.00 8.59
C ARG A 78 -2.71 18.03 8.01
N THR A 79 -2.27 16.80 7.71
CA THR A 79 -3.13 15.74 7.19
C THR A 79 -4.24 15.38 8.18
N ARG A 80 -3.95 15.46 9.50
CA ARG A 80 -4.97 15.25 10.55
C ARG A 80 -6.04 16.33 10.52
N VAL A 81 -5.64 17.60 10.38
CA VAL A 81 -6.56 18.73 10.27
C VAL A 81 -7.41 18.61 9.01
N ILE A 82 -6.81 18.32 7.84
CA ILE A 82 -7.52 18.18 6.56
C ILE A 82 -8.60 17.08 6.66
N ASN A 83 -8.24 15.90 7.15
CA ASN A 83 -9.19 14.78 7.25
C ASN A 83 -10.26 15.02 8.34
N ALA A 84 -9.92 15.70 9.43
CA ALA A 84 -10.90 16.05 10.47
C ALA A 84 -11.89 17.11 10.00
N ARG A 85 -11.45 18.09 9.23
CA ARG A 85 -12.35 19.08 8.58
C ARG A 85 -13.34 18.39 7.64
N GLU A 86 -12.86 17.46 6.83
CA GLU A 86 -13.71 16.68 5.93
C GLU A 86 -14.71 15.82 6.71
N LEU A 87 -14.26 15.16 7.80
CA LEU A 87 -15.19 14.43 8.67
C LEU A 87 -16.25 15.35 9.25
N ASN A 88 -15.88 16.53 9.77
CA ASN A 88 -16.84 17.48 10.32
C ASN A 88 -17.83 17.97 9.25
N ARG A 89 -17.36 18.20 8.02
CA ARG A 89 -18.25 18.52 6.90
C ARG A 89 -19.29 17.42 6.65
N GLN A 90 -18.88 16.13 6.72
CA GLN A 90 -19.79 14.99 6.54
C GLN A 90 -20.76 14.85 7.73
N LEU A 91 -20.27 15.02 8.96
CA LEU A 91 -21.11 14.92 10.16
C LEU A 91 -22.19 16.03 10.17
N ILE A 92 -21.80 17.26 9.90
CA ILE A 92 -22.72 18.41 9.83
C ILE A 92 -23.79 18.17 8.74
N ALA A 93 -23.38 17.68 7.56
CA ALA A 93 -24.30 17.34 6.48
C ALA A 93 -25.28 16.22 6.86
N ALA A 94 -24.88 15.31 7.77
CA ALA A 94 -25.74 14.26 8.30
C ALA A 94 -26.57 14.68 9.53
N GLY A 95 -26.45 15.93 10.00
CA GLY A 95 -27.11 16.41 11.23
C GLY A 95 -26.47 15.88 12.52
N GLU A 96 -25.25 15.34 12.44
CA GLU A 96 -24.47 14.85 13.57
C GLU A 96 -23.54 15.97 14.12
N PRO A 97 -23.22 15.97 15.44
CA PRO A 97 -22.33 16.95 16.02
C PRO A 97 -20.89 16.81 15.48
N PRO A 98 -20.20 17.92 15.18
CA PRO A 98 -18.81 17.90 14.76
C PRO A 98 -17.90 17.40 15.89
N ILE A 99 -16.74 16.83 15.52
CA ILE A 99 -15.72 16.42 16.47
C ILE A 99 -14.70 17.54 16.71
N THR A 100 -14.08 17.50 17.89
CA THR A 100 -12.83 18.23 18.18
C THR A 100 -11.64 17.30 18.05
N ILE A 101 -10.45 17.89 17.83
CA ILE A 101 -9.20 17.14 17.75
C ILE A 101 -8.23 17.58 18.84
N PRO A 102 -7.40 16.65 19.40
CA PRO A 102 -6.39 17.02 20.36
C PRO A 102 -5.29 17.85 19.72
N ALA A 103 -4.95 18.98 20.34
CA ALA A 103 -3.93 19.89 19.86
C ALA A 103 -3.06 20.39 21.03
N ILE A 104 -1.74 20.44 20.83
CA ILE A 104 -0.76 20.85 21.83
C ILE A 104 -0.11 22.15 21.38
N PRO A 105 -0.29 23.25 22.14
CA PRO A 105 0.37 24.50 21.83
C PRO A 105 1.88 24.38 22.09
N GLN A 106 2.67 24.89 21.16
CA GLN A 106 4.11 25.04 21.30
C GLN A 106 4.45 26.47 21.70
N LYS A 107 5.45 26.63 22.55
CA LYS A 107 5.93 27.97 22.93
C LYS A 107 6.57 28.62 21.69
N VAL A 108 6.27 29.90 21.49
CA VAL A 108 6.92 30.69 20.44
C VAL A 108 8.40 30.84 20.78
N ILE A 109 9.25 30.45 19.84
CA ILE A 109 10.70 30.69 19.88
C ILE A 109 10.98 31.75 18.81
N ASN A 110 11.51 32.88 19.25
CA ASN A 110 11.72 34.03 18.36
C ASN A 110 13.02 33.86 17.53
N ASP A 111 13.04 32.86 16.67
CA ASP A 111 14.20 32.48 15.84
C ASP A 111 13.88 32.48 14.33
N GLY A 112 12.83 33.20 13.93
CA GLY A 112 12.38 33.24 12.53
C GLY A 112 11.77 31.92 12.05
N GLY A 113 11.27 31.08 12.94
CA GLY A 113 10.62 29.82 12.61
C GLY A 113 11.59 28.64 12.38
N LYS A 114 12.91 28.82 12.60
CA LYS A 114 13.93 27.77 12.41
C LYS A 114 13.66 26.54 13.27
N SER A 115 13.38 26.73 14.56
CA SER A 115 13.09 25.61 15.46
C SER A 115 11.84 24.84 15.06
N PHE A 116 10.79 25.54 14.63
CA PHE A 116 9.56 24.90 14.20
C PHE A 116 9.71 24.16 12.88
N SER A 117 10.47 24.69 11.92
CA SER A 117 10.78 23.98 10.67
C SER A 117 11.61 22.72 10.92
N ALA A 118 12.57 22.78 11.85
CA ALA A 118 13.34 21.60 12.26
C ALA A 118 12.45 20.53 12.92
N VAL A 119 11.52 20.91 13.81
CA VAL A 119 10.53 19.97 14.38
C VAL A 119 9.67 19.35 13.29
N MET A 120 9.18 20.16 12.35
CA MET A 120 8.37 19.68 11.24
C MET A 120 9.09 18.63 10.39
N VAL A 121 10.35 18.85 10.04
CA VAL A 121 11.16 17.92 9.25
C VAL A 121 11.47 16.66 10.08
N SER A 122 11.98 16.83 11.30
CA SER A 122 12.37 15.72 12.17
C SER A 122 11.22 14.75 12.46
N THR A 123 10.02 15.25 12.73
CA THR A 123 8.86 14.39 13.02
C THR A 123 8.37 13.58 11.81
N ASN A 124 8.72 14.00 10.59
CA ASN A 124 8.30 13.33 9.36
C ASN A 124 9.39 12.39 8.81
N GLU A 125 10.65 12.83 8.80
CA GLU A 125 11.76 12.10 8.15
C GLU A 125 12.32 10.96 9.01
N ILE A 126 12.29 11.09 10.35
CA ILE A 126 12.81 10.05 11.26
C ILE A 126 11.78 8.96 11.56
N ARG A 127 10.59 9.03 10.96
CA ARG A 127 9.53 8.05 11.24
C ARG A 127 9.82 6.73 10.54
N LYS A 128 10.26 5.72 11.30
CA LYS A 128 10.37 4.34 10.81
C LYS A 128 8.97 3.78 10.57
N GLU A 129 8.69 3.33 9.36
CA GLU A 129 7.46 2.62 9.06
C GLU A 129 7.45 1.24 9.74
N ASP A 130 6.27 0.74 10.06
CA ASP A 130 6.13 -0.64 10.55
C ASP A 130 6.60 -1.62 9.48
N SER A 131 7.39 -2.61 9.89
CA SER A 131 7.73 -3.70 8.99
C SER A 131 6.49 -4.47 8.53
N PRO A 132 6.52 -5.10 7.36
CA PRO A 132 5.39 -5.89 6.86
C PRO A 132 4.96 -7.00 7.83
N ILE A 133 5.91 -7.64 8.51
CA ILE A 133 5.64 -8.70 9.49
C ILE A 133 4.98 -8.11 10.74
N ASN A 134 5.57 -7.05 11.33
CA ASN A 134 5.00 -6.40 12.50
C ASN A 134 3.57 -5.89 12.23
N ARG A 135 3.34 -5.39 11.02
CA ARG A 135 2.01 -4.96 10.58
C ARG A 135 1.02 -6.13 10.51
N ALA A 136 1.44 -7.28 9.95
CA ALA A 136 0.63 -8.49 9.89
C ALA A 136 0.32 -9.04 11.29
N GLU A 137 1.30 -9.06 12.19
CA GLU A 137 1.10 -9.48 13.59
C GLU A 137 0.12 -8.57 14.35
N LYS A 138 0.17 -7.26 14.11
CA LYS A 138 -0.81 -6.33 14.69
C LYS A 138 -2.23 -6.62 14.19
N MET A 139 -2.37 -6.91 12.89
CA MET A 139 -3.66 -7.31 12.31
C MET A 139 -4.18 -8.61 12.92
N ALA A 140 -3.33 -9.63 13.05
CA ALA A 140 -3.69 -10.90 13.67
C ALA A 140 -4.15 -10.70 15.12
N ARG A 141 -3.40 -9.95 15.93
CA ARG A 141 -3.79 -9.66 17.31
C ARG A 141 -5.12 -8.94 17.44
N MET A 142 -5.47 -8.06 16.51
CA MET A 142 -6.80 -7.42 16.50
C MET A 142 -7.92 -8.44 16.21
N LEU A 143 -7.69 -9.39 15.30
CA LEU A 143 -8.65 -10.46 15.03
C LEU A 143 -8.79 -11.39 16.24
N ASP A 144 -7.69 -11.73 16.91
CA ASP A 144 -7.65 -12.59 18.11
C ASP A 144 -8.46 -12.00 19.29
N VAL A 145 -8.48 -10.67 19.43
CA VAL A 145 -9.31 -9.99 20.43
C VAL A 145 -10.76 -9.75 19.98
N GLY A 146 -11.14 -10.27 18.81
CA GLY A 146 -12.53 -10.30 18.32
C GLY A 146 -12.95 -9.17 17.39
N HIS A 147 -11.99 -8.36 16.86
CA HIS A 147 -12.33 -7.41 15.80
C HIS A 147 -12.61 -8.15 14.47
N THR A 148 -13.53 -7.62 13.67
CA THR A 148 -13.80 -8.16 12.33
C THR A 148 -12.73 -7.71 11.32
N GLU A 149 -12.59 -8.43 10.20
CA GLU A 149 -11.67 -8.04 9.11
C GLU A 149 -11.97 -6.63 8.58
N GLU A 150 -13.24 -6.23 8.52
CA GLU A 150 -13.67 -4.90 8.10
C GLU A 150 -13.19 -3.83 9.08
N THR A 151 -13.29 -4.11 10.38
CA THR A 151 -12.77 -3.22 11.43
C THR A 151 -11.25 -3.07 11.30
N VAL A 152 -10.54 -4.19 11.15
CA VAL A 152 -9.08 -4.20 10.95
C VAL A 152 -8.71 -3.41 9.68
N ALA A 153 -9.40 -3.66 8.57
CA ALA A 153 -9.19 -2.95 7.32
C ALA A 153 -9.34 -1.42 7.49
N THR A 154 -10.41 -0.99 8.18
CA THR A 154 -10.66 0.42 8.51
C THR A 154 -9.54 1.02 9.37
N MET A 155 -9.10 0.31 10.42
CA MET A 155 -8.05 0.78 11.33
C MET A 155 -6.70 0.94 10.64
N PHE A 156 -6.37 0.05 9.71
CA PHE A 156 -5.13 0.10 8.93
C PHE A 156 -5.22 0.93 7.65
N GLY A 157 -6.39 1.45 7.29
CA GLY A 157 -6.62 2.22 6.07
C GLY A 157 -6.39 1.42 4.78
N VAL A 158 -6.74 0.12 4.80
CA VAL A 158 -6.57 -0.82 3.68
C VAL A 158 -7.90 -1.49 3.32
N GLU A 159 -7.94 -2.27 2.24
CA GLU A 159 -9.07 -3.11 1.89
C GLU A 159 -8.98 -4.47 2.60
N VAL A 160 -10.14 -5.14 2.83
CA VAL A 160 -10.21 -6.47 3.44
C VAL A 160 -9.33 -7.51 2.70
N PRO A 161 -9.30 -7.58 1.36
CA PRO A 161 -8.38 -8.48 0.65
C PRO A 161 -6.90 -8.23 0.99
N THR A 162 -6.52 -6.97 1.26
CA THR A 162 -5.15 -6.62 1.67
C THR A 162 -4.84 -7.13 3.07
N VAL A 163 -5.80 -7.06 4.01
CA VAL A 163 -5.67 -7.67 5.36
C VAL A 163 -5.38 -9.16 5.23
N ARG A 164 -6.23 -9.88 4.50
CA ARG A 164 -6.07 -11.33 4.25
C ARG A 164 -4.73 -11.68 3.59
N GLN A 165 -4.28 -10.82 2.66
CA GLN A 165 -2.99 -11.01 1.99
C GLN A 165 -1.81 -10.79 2.95
N GLN A 166 -1.87 -9.78 3.82
CA GLN A 166 -0.82 -9.52 4.79
C GLN A 166 -0.75 -10.60 5.87
N LEU A 167 -1.87 -11.12 6.33
CA LEU A 167 -1.91 -12.23 7.30
C LEU A 167 -1.19 -13.48 6.78
N LYS A 168 -1.22 -13.76 5.47
CA LYS A 168 -0.46 -14.87 4.86
C LYS A 168 1.06 -14.76 5.03
N LEU A 169 1.60 -13.59 5.38
CA LEU A 169 3.02 -13.47 5.71
C LEU A 169 3.37 -14.21 7.00
N LEU A 170 2.40 -14.39 7.90
CA LEU A 170 2.59 -15.13 9.15
C LEU A 170 2.70 -16.66 8.91
N ASP A 171 2.24 -17.16 7.76
CA ASP A 171 2.41 -18.56 7.33
C ASP A 171 3.83 -18.84 6.84
N CYS A 172 4.67 -17.81 6.70
CA CYS A 172 6.05 -17.96 6.30
C CYS A 172 6.91 -18.51 7.44
N THR A 173 7.91 -19.33 7.08
CA THR A 173 8.95 -19.78 8.02
C THR A 173 9.77 -18.59 8.55
N ALA A 174 10.42 -18.77 9.71
CA ALA A 174 11.29 -17.75 10.28
C ALA A 174 12.32 -17.24 9.27
N ALA A 175 12.97 -18.13 8.51
CA ALA A 175 13.94 -17.74 7.50
C ALA A 175 13.38 -16.80 6.42
N VAL A 176 12.13 -16.97 6.01
CA VAL A 176 11.48 -16.07 5.04
C VAL A 176 11.11 -14.74 5.71
N ARG A 177 10.63 -14.77 6.95
CA ARG A 177 10.30 -13.56 7.71
C ARG A 177 11.54 -12.71 7.98
N ASP A 178 12.63 -13.34 8.43
CA ASP A 178 13.90 -12.66 8.69
C ASP A 178 14.48 -12.04 7.41
N ALA A 179 14.41 -12.75 6.28
CA ALA A 179 14.83 -12.21 4.98
C ALA A 179 13.98 -11.03 4.53
N LEU A 180 12.67 -11.01 4.86
CA LEU A 180 11.78 -9.90 4.57
C LEU A 180 12.08 -8.69 5.48
N GLU A 181 12.29 -8.91 6.78
CA GLU A 181 12.68 -7.88 7.75
C GLU A 181 14.04 -7.22 7.42
N ALA A 182 14.95 -7.99 6.84
CA ALA A 182 16.26 -7.53 6.39
C ALA A 182 16.24 -6.89 4.97
N ASP A 183 15.07 -6.65 4.36
CA ASP A 183 14.88 -6.12 3.00
C ASP A 183 15.61 -6.93 1.91
N GLN A 184 15.95 -8.20 2.20
CA GLN A 184 16.59 -9.10 1.25
C GLN A 184 15.60 -9.59 0.19
N ILE A 185 14.34 -9.76 0.56
CA ILE A 185 13.24 -10.14 -0.35
C ILE A 185 12.08 -9.14 -0.24
N THR A 186 11.24 -9.08 -1.26
CA THR A 186 10.04 -8.24 -1.26
C THR A 186 8.84 -8.98 -0.66
N VAL A 187 7.82 -8.22 -0.19
CA VAL A 187 6.52 -8.76 0.25
C VAL A 187 5.91 -9.68 -0.81
N SER A 188 5.97 -9.31 -2.08
CA SER A 188 5.46 -10.13 -3.19
C SER A 188 6.18 -11.48 -3.30
N ASN A 189 7.50 -11.53 -3.01
CA ASN A 189 8.26 -12.77 -3.02
C ASN A 189 7.94 -13.64 -1.79
N ALA A 190 7.82 -13.02 -0.61
CA ALA A 190 7.40 -13.70 0.61
C ALA A 190 6.03 -14.36 0.46
N LEU A 191 5.04 -13.67 -0.12
CA LEU A 191 3.70 -14.20 -0.40
C LEU A 191 3.70 -15.38 -1.40
N LYS A 192 4.67 -15.45 -2.32
CA LYS A 192 4.83 -16.62 -3.19
C LYS A 192 5.44 -17.77 -2.43
N LEU A 193 6.41 -17.50 -1.57
CA LEU A 193 7.03 -18.50 -0.71
C LEU A 193 6.04 -19.06 0.31
N ALA A 194 5.14 -18.25 0.87
CA ALA A 194 4.09 -18.69 1.78
C ALA A 194 3.19 -19.81 1.24
N LYS A 195 3.11 -19.97 -0.09
CA LYS A 195 2.34 -21.03 -0.75
C LYS A 195 3.06 -22.38 -0.78
N LEU A 196 4.31 -22.43 -0.39
CA LEU A 196 5.16 -23.62 -0.45
C LEU A 196 5.21 -24.31 0.91
N THR A 197 5.65 -25.57 0.92
CA THR A 197 5.90 -26.27 2.19
C THR A 197 7.06 -25.62 2.96
N PRO A 198 7.12 -25.75 4.30
CA PRO A 198 8.16 -25.13 5.11
C PRO A 198 9.60 -25.46 4.65
N ASP A 199 9.86 -26.68 4.17
CA ASP A 199 11.18 -27.08 3.67
C ASP A 199 11.50 -26.41 2.34
N GLN A 200 10.53 -26.35 1.44
CA GLN A 200 10.66 -25.61 0.18
C GLN A 200 10.86 -24.12 0.40
N GLN A 201 10.19 -23.53 1.40
CA GLN A 201 10.38 -22.13 1.77
C GLN A 201 11.83 -21.89 2.18
N ARG A 202 12.38 -22.72 3.09
CA ARG A 202 13.78 -22.60 3.57
C ARG A 202 14.80 -22.70 2.44
N GLN A 203 14.63 -23.68 1.55
CA GLN A 203 15.53 -23.85 0.40
C GLN A 203 15.43 -22.70 -0.60
N LYS A 204 14.20 -22.32 -0.98
CA LYS A 204 13.98 -21.28 -1.99
C LYS A 204 14.36 -19.88 -1.53
N VAL A 205 14.17 -19.55 -0.24
CA VAL A 205 14.57 -18.21 0.26
C VAL A 205 16.07 -18.02 0.13
N LEU A 206 16.88 -19.05 0.45
CA LEU A 206 18.33 -19.01 0.28
C LEU A 206 18.72 -18.83 -1.20
N ALA A 207 18.06 -19.55 -2.10
CA ALA A 207 18.30 -19.44 -3.54
C ALA A 207 17.93 -18.03 -4.07
N VAL A 208 16.83 -17.43 -3.56
CA VAL A 208 16.40 -16.07 -3.93
C VAL A 208 17.37 -15.02 -3.45
N ILE A 209 17.90 -15.16 -2.23
CA ILE A 209 18.90 -14.26 -1.66
C ILE A 209 20.20 -14.36 -2.47
N ALA A 210 20.71 -15.59 -2.68
CA ALA A 210 21.94 -15.83 -3.46
C ALA A 210 21.84 -15.32 -4.91
N ALA A 211 20.69 -15.48 -5.56
CA ALA A 211 20.47 -14.97 -6.92
C ALA A 211 20.47 -13.44 -7.00
N ALA A 212 20.19 -12.76 -5.89
CA ALA A 212 20.14 -11.31 -5.78
C ALA A 212 21.47 -10.69 -5.38
N ASP A 213 22.43 -11.50 -4.93
CA ASP A 213 23.72 -11.03 -4.43
C ASP A 213 24.49 -10.22 -5.49
N GLY A 214 25.04 -9.09 -5.07
CA GLY A 214 25.74 -8.16 -5.95
C GLY A 214 24.88 -7.47 -7.01
N LYS A 215 23.53 -7.57 -6.93
CA LYS A 215 22.59 -6.94 -7.89
C LYS A 215 21.71 -5.91 -7.21
N GLU A 216 21.40 -4.83 -7.94
CA GLU A 216 20.53 -3.74 -7.46
C GLU A 216 19.35 -3.48 -8.40
N GLY A 217 18.33 -2.78 -7.90
CA GLY A 217 17.18 -2.30 -8.66
C GLY A 217 16.47 -3.39 -9.46
N HIS A 218 16.29 -3.14 -10.75
CA HIS A 218 15.56 -4.06 -11.64
C HIS A 218 16.29 -5.39 -11.87
N ALA A 219 17.63 -5.41 -11.81
CA ALA A 219 18.42 -6.64 -11.96
C ALA A 219 18.21 -7.58 -10.78
N LYS A 220 18.19 -7.05 -9.54
CA LYS A 220 17.86 -7.77 -8.30
C LYS A 220 16.46 -8.39 -8.40
N SER A 221 15.44 -7.59 -8.72
CA SER A 221 14.04 -8.05 -8.83
C SER A 221 13.87 -9.15 -9.89
N ARG A 222 14.56 -9.03 -11.03
CA ARG A 222 14.51 -10.04 -12.11
C ARG A 222 15.16 -11.35 -11.70
N ALA A 223 16.33 -11.29 -11.04
CA ALA A 223 17.03 -12.47 -10.55
C ALA A 223 16.21 -13.21 -9.47
N GLN A 224 15.65 -12.48 -8.51
CA GLN A 224 14.77 -13.05 -7.49
C GLN A 224 13.53 -13.72 -8.10
N LYS A 225 12.90 -13.08 -9.10
CA LYS A 225 11.76 -13.67 -9.79
C LYS A 225 12.12 -14.96 -10.52
N ALA A 226 13.27 -15.02 -11.18
CA ALA A 226 13.76 -16.22 -11.85
C ALA A 226 14.01 -17.36 -10.86
N ALA A 227 14.66 -17.08 -9.73
CA ALA A 227 14.92 -18.07 -8.67
C ALA A 227 13.61 -18.63 -8.04
N LEU A 228 12.57 -17.82 -7.93
CA LEU A 228 11.27 -18.24 -7.40
C LEU A 228 10.48 -19.13 -8.36
N THR A 229 10.54 -18.84 -9.65
CA THR A 229 9.75 -19.58 -10.66
C THR A 229 10.41 -20.87 -11.10
N GLY A 230 11.67 -21.12 -10.68
CA GLY A 230 12.49 -22.20 -11.23
C GLY A 230 12.87 -21.89 -12.69
N ASP A 231 13.46 -22.85 -13.38
CA ASP A 231 13.70 -22.73 -14.81
C ASP A 231 12.37 -22.40 -15.49
N ALA A 232 12.28 -21.20 -15.96
CA ALA A 232 11.05 -20.61 -16.45
C ALA A 232 10.46 -21.53 -17.51
N ALA A 233 9.24 -22.00 -17.29
CA ALA A 233 8.43 -22.49 -18.41
C ALA A 233 8.65 -21.51 -19.58
N PRO A 234 8.98 -22.00 -20.77
CA PRO A 234 9.38 -21.15 -21.86
C PRO A 234 8.32 -20.05 -22.05
N ARG A 235 8.74 -18.80 -21.95
CA ARG A 235 7.81 -17.68 -22.08
C ARG A 235 7.12 -17.81 -23.41
N MET A 236 5.79 -17.78 -23.40
CA MET A 236 5.04 -17.66 -24.65
C MET A 236 5.63 -16.50 -25.46
N ARG A 237 5.96 -16.77 -26.70
CA ARG A 237 6.49 -15.76 -27.61
C ARG A 237 5.43 -14.67 -27.79
N THR A 238 5.87 -13.45 -27.87
CA THR A 238 4.96 -12.33 -28.15
C THR A 238 4.44 -12.44 -29.59
N ARG A 239 3.25 -11.91 -29.87
CA ARG A 239 2.66 -11.85 -31.22
C ARG A 239 3.66 -11.33 -32.27
N LYS A 240 4.46 -10.30 -31.91
CA LYS A 240 5.51 -9.73 -32.77
C LYS A 240 6.64 -10.75 -33.06
N GLN A 241 7.04 -11.53 -32.05
CA GLN A 241 8.07 -12.56 -32.23
C GLN A 241 7.54 -13.74 -33.06
N ILE A 242 6.26 -14.11 -32.90
CA ILE A 242 5.62 -15.15 -33.69
C ILE A 242 5.48 -14.72 -35.13
N ALA A 243 5.11 -13.47 -35.40
CA ALA A 243 5.01 -12.90 -36.75
C ALA A 243 6.38 -12.89 -37.46
N ALA A 244 7.44 -12.45 -36.75
CA ALA A 244 8.81 -12.48 -37.29
C ALA A 244 9.33 -13.88 -37.57
N GLU A 245 8.88 -14.90 -36.80
CA GLU A 245 9.18 -16.30 -37.06
C GLU A 245 8.40 -16.85 -38.26
N LEU A 246 7.15 -16.39 -38.44
CA LEU A 246 6.33 -16.76 -39.57
C LEU A 246 6.94 -16.32 -40.93
N GLU A 247 7.56 -15.14 -40.96
CA GLU A 247 8.26 -14.66 -42.18
C GLU A 247 9.40 -15.58 -42.62
N LYS A 248 9.95 -16.38 -41.70
CA LYS A 248 11.07 -17.30 -41.95
C LYS A 248 10.63 -18.76 -42.07
N ALA A 249 9.40 -19.06 -41.68
CA ALA A 249 8.88 -20.41 -41.65
C ALA A 249 8.24 -20.82 -42.94
N THR A 250 8.37 -22.11 -43.35
CA THR A 250 7.74 -22.71 -44.50
C THR A 250 7.04 -24.02 -44.13
N GLY A 251 6.05 -24.46 -44.93
CA GLY A 251 5.31 -25.70 -44.71
C GLY A 251 4.48 -25.70 -43.42
N GLU A 252 4.25 -26.84 -42.84
CA GLU A 252 3.43 -27.07 -41.65
C GLU A 252 3.74 -26.11 -40.49
N ARG A 253 5.01 -25.74 -40.34
CA ARG A 253 5.43 -24.79 -39.29
C ARG A 253 4.85 -23.40 -39.55
N ALA A 254 4.77 -22.96 -40.81
CA ALA A 254 4.14 -21.69 -41.15
C ALA A 254 2.63 -21.73 -40.90
N ASP A 255 1.98 -22.87 -41.18
CA ASP A 255 0.54 -23.03 -40.97
C ASP A 255 0.16 -23.00 -39.49
N VAL A 256 0.94 -23.67 -38.63
CA VAL A 256 0.76 -23.60 -37.18
C VAL A 256 0.96 -22.18 -36.65
N LEU A 257 1.96 -21.45 -37.14
CA LEU A 257 2.21 -20.06 -36.72
C LEU A 257 1.10 -19.11 -37.21
N ARG A 258 0.54 -19.34 -38.40
CA ARG A 258 -0.65 -18.60 -38.88
C ARG A 258 -1.86 -18.86 -37.98
N TRP A 259 -2.11 -20.10 -37.62
CA TRP A 259 -3.19 -20.47 -36.71
C TRP A 259 -3.02 -19.81 -35.35
N VAL A 260 -1.83 -19.84 -34.77
CA VAL A 260 -1.54 -19.18 -33.48
C VAL A 260 -1.73 -17.67 -33.53
N LEU A 261 -1.47 -17.04 -34.67
CA LEU A 261 -1.67 -15.62 -34.89
C LEU A 261 -3.14 -15.25 -35.21
N GLY A 262 -4.00 -16.24 -35.45
CA GLY A 262 -5.36 -16.03 -35.92
C GLY A 262 -5.39 -15.47 -37.36
N ILE A 263 -4.37 -15.76 -38.18
CA ILE A 263 -4.28 -15.41 -39.57
C ILE A 263 -4.58 -16.72 -40.32
N ASP A 264 -5.79 -17.23 -40.24
CA ASP A 264 -6.20 -18.38 -41.03
C ASP A 264 -6.20 -17.99 -42.50
N ALA A 265 -5.48 -18.76 -43.33
CA ALA A 265 -5.76 -18.76 -44.73
C ALA A 265 -7.24 -19.12 -44.90
N ALA A 266 -7.96 -18.37 -45.75
CA ALA A 266 -9.34 -18.67 -46.07
C ALA A 266 -9.49 -20.18 -46.26
N ALA A 267 -10.51 -20.76 -45.58
CA ALA A 267 -10.78 -22.20 -45.69
C ALA A 267 -10.63 -22.62 -47.15
N PRO A 268 -9.92 -23.73 -47.43
CA PRO A 268 -9.80 -24.19 -48.82
C PRO A 268 -11.21 -24.28 -49.38
N ALA A 269 -11.42 -23.66 -50.51
CA ALA A 269 -12.70 -23.70 -51.21
C ALA A 269 -13.09 -25.18 -51.30
N THR A 270 -14.20 -25.54 -50.69
CA THR A 270 -14.79 -26.87 -50.86
C THR A 270 -14.80 -27.18 -52.34
N GLU A 271 -14.02 -28.15 -52.77
CA GLU A 271 -14.13 -28.64 -54.16
C GLU A 271 -15.60 -28.95 -54.42
N PRO A 272 -16.13 -28.55 -55.58
CA PRO A 272 -17.51 -28.86 -55.90
C PRO A 272 -17.66 -30.38 -55.89
N ALA A 273 -18.61 -30.88 -55.13
CA ALA A 273 -18.91 -32.31 -55.02
C ALA A 273 -19.03 -32.87 -56.41
N ASP A 274 -18.27 -33.97 -56.71
CA ASP A 274 -18.27 -34.72 -57.97
C ASP A 274 -19.73 -35.10 -58.27
N PRO A 275 -20.30 -34.70 -59.45
CA PRO A 275 -21.69 -35.00 -59.80
C PRO A 275 -21.97 -36.50 -59.88
N ARG A 276 -20.97 -37.41 -59.82
CA ARG A 276 -21.11 -38.87 -59.87
C ARG A 276 -21.47 -39.51 -58.51
N GLN A 277 -21.47 -38.76 -57.41
CA GLN A 277 -21.84 -39.29 -56.08
C GLN A 277 -23.35 -39.12 -55.72
N MET A 278 -24.18 -38.58 -56.57
CA MET A 278 -25.61 -38.40 -56.36
C MET A 278 -26.51 -39.45 -57.00
N SER A 279 -26.11 -40.73 -57.08
CA SER A 279 -26.96 -41.74 -57.67
C SER A 279 -26.92 -43.12 -56.99
N ILE A 280 -26.95 -43.20 -55.70
CA ILE A 280 -27.15 -44.45 -54.97
C ILE A 280 -28.05 -44.29 -53.72
N ASP A 281 -29.15 -43.55 -53.81
CA ASP A 281 -30.21 -43.71 -52.79
C ASP A 281 -31.56 -43.32 -53.42
N GLY A 282 -32.10 -44.24 -54.24
CA GLY A 282 -33.40 -44.07 -54.84
C GLY A 282 -33.89 -45.33 -55.54
N ALA A 283 -34.02 -46.47 -54.82
CA ALA A 283 -34.88 -47.58 -55.21
C ALA A 283 -34.97 -48.62 -54.09
N ALA A 284 -35.98 -48.51 -53.27
CA ALA A 284 -36.85 -49.58 -52.78
C ALA A 284 -37.81 -49.03 -51.72
#